data_084b1ae9097cfa2f59573938eb8268f0
#
_entry.id   084b1ae9097cfa2f59573938eb8268f0
#
_cell.length_a   1.000
_cell.length_b   1.000
_cell.length_c   1.000
_cell.angle_alpha   90.00
_cell.angle_beta   90.00
_cell.angle_gamma   90.00
#
_symmetry.space_group_name_H-M   'P 1'
#
loop_
_entity.id
_entity.type
_entity.pdbx_description
1 polymer ?
#
loop_
_entity_poly.entity_id
_entity_poly.type
_entity_poly.pdbx_seq_one_letter_code
_entity_poly.pdbx_strand_id
1 'polypeptide(L)'
;MGKNRVEEYALDAITVILTVWKRNHLEEQLQALFQQTVLPSYIWVQQSQHHVDVSAVVDKYKDRVRYFCWENNPGVFGRFESVTQVETPYVYILDDDIIPGKMFIENALSACKRLNAIVCPHGRLLSPDICRTRIFVGDGYQFQHSFCLEDTEVDFGNNAWFFRREWIGYFLSEKPLYRNNGEDIHLSAMCKLLGNIPTYVPRQIVPVESGNVKRCYSADEHALHRKPLFSKERFEVVERFRNIGWHLRLEKYGTEQREDCSYAISVVMAVIGKDAGMAIQSILQQTWEDFELINVCTDKSAMPVNEDDERVHWIETKEELSKYVLWNIGCGVAKGKYICMMESGYVSSPDRLQSQYEFMEEEQEVVAMGATLDDKNLFLPSVIIRRDVLHRVKYYDESIGDLAENDLLCRLLQEGSVVLFKNMFVSKTE
;
A
#
# COMPACT_ATOMS: atom_id res chain seq x y z
N MET A 1 36.14 40.47 10.55
CA MET A 1 35.78 39.29 11.38
C MET A 1 34.41 38.83 10.94
N GLY A 2 34.36 37.98 9.92
CA GLY A 2 33.11 37.34 9.42
C GLY A 2 32.78 36.17 10.33
N LYS A 3 31.67 36.26 11.04
CA LYS A 3 31.10 35.10 11.71
C LYS A 3 30.52 34.19 10.61
N ASN A 4 31.16 33.08 10.37
CA ASN A 4 30.55 31.95 9.67
C ASN A 4 29.35 31.49 10.50
N ARG A 5 28.15 31.88 10.08
CA ARG A 5 26.93 31.19 10.47
C ARG A 5 26.94 29.87 9.67
N VAL A 6 27.56 28.86 10.23
CA VAL A 6 27.12 27.48 9.94
C VAL A 6 25.76 27.40 10.61
N GLU A 7 24.69 27.51 9.84
CA GLU A 7 23.35 27.17 10.31
C GLU A 7 23.43 25.69 10.66
N GLU A 8 23.35 25.40 11.96
CA GLU A 8 23.21 24.05 12.47
C GLU A 8 21.84 23.58 12.02
N TYR A 9 21.77 22.92 10.87
CA TYR A 9 20.52 22.30 10.39
C TYR A 9 20.02 21.40 11.51
N ALA A 10 18.74 21.52 11.86
CA ALA A 10 18.13 20.62 12.82
C ALA A 10 18.40 19.17 12.36
N LEU A 11 18.74 18.27 13.29
CA LEU A 11 19.12 16.89 13.03
C LEU A 11 18.05 16.11 12.19
N ASP A 12 16.83 16.62 12.15
CA ASP A 12 15.67 16.05 11.44
C ASP A 12 15.19 16.93 10.27
N ALA A 13 16.02 17.85 9.79
CA ALA A 13 15.65 18.70 8.65
C ALA A 13 15.45 17.88 7.38
N ILE A 14 14.40 18.20 6.62
CA ILE A 14 13.95 17.45 5.46
C ILE A 14 13.80 18.40 4.27
N THR A 15 14.35 18.01 3.12
CA THR A 15 14.01 18.61 1.83
C THR A 15 13.05 17.69 1.10
N VAL A 16 11.88 18.22 0.75
CA VAL A 16 10.94 17.54 -0.15
C VAL A 16 11.22 17.97 -1.57
N ILE A 17 11.32 17.04 -2.50
CA ILE A 17 11.48 17.26 -3.93
C ILE A 17 10.20 16.80 -4.63
N LEU A 18 9.44 17.73 -5.21
CA LEU A 18 8.29 17.47 -6.05
C LEU A 18 8.72 17.45 -7.51
N THR A 19 8.29 16.43 -8.24
CA THR A 19 8.50 16.36 -9.69
C THR A 19 7.26 16.90 -10.42
N VAL A 20 7.46 17.60 -11.53
CA VAL A 20 6.39 18.06 -12.41
C VAL A 20 6.79 17.74 -13.86
N TRP A 21 5.94 16.99 -14.55
CA TRP A 21 6.17 16.70 -15.98
C TRP A 21 4.94 17.01 -16.83
N LYS A 22 3.95 16.13 -16.85
CA LYS A 22 2.74 16.26 -17.69
C LYS A 22 1.45 16.38 -16.89
N ARG A 23 1.52 16.26 -15.56
CA ARG A 23 0.39 16.38 -14.65
C ARG A 23 0.48 17.69 -13.88
N ASN A 24 -0.64 18.30 -13.61
CA ASN A 24 -0.72 19.58 -12.90
C ASN A 24 -1.42 19.42 -11.56
N HIS A 25 -0.82 18.64 -10.66
CA HIS A 25 -1.31 18.45 -9.29
C HIS A 25 -0.46 19.25 -8.26
N LEU A 26 0.42 20.13 -8.74
CA LEU A 26 1.40 20.83 -7.90
C LEU A 26 0.74 21.61 -6.75
N GLU A 27 -0.35 22.33 -7.01
CA GLU A 27 -1.00 23.13 -5.95
C GLU A 27 -1.54 22.22 -4.84
N GLU A 28 -2.18 21.11 -5.19
CA GLU A 28 -2.73 20.15 -4.24
C GLU A 28 -1.61 19.47 -3.42
N GLN A 29 -0.50 19.10 -4.07
CA GLN A 29 0.68 18.57 -3.38
C GLN A 29 1.26 19.58 -2.37
N LEU A 30 1.40 20.85 -2.77
CA LEU A 30 1.91 21.90 -1.87
C LEU A 30 0.98 22.13 -0.69
N GLN A 31 -0.34 22.18 -0.91
CA GLN A 31 -1.32 22.33 0.17
C GLN A 31 -1.24 21.15 1.16
N ALA A 32 -1.11 19.92 0.67
CA ALA A 32 -0.95 18.74 1.50
C ALA A 32 0.37 18.76 2.30
N LEU A 33 1.48 19.22 1.69
CA LEU A 33 2.77 19.38 2.38
C LEU A 33 2.74 20.48 3.45
N PHE A 34 2.00 21.55 3.25
CA PHE A 34 1.84 22.60 4.26
C PHE A 34 0.97 22.19 5.46
N GLN A 35 0.26 21.08 5.36
CA GLN A 35 -0.60 20.54 6.41
C GLN A 35 0.00 19.31 7.12
N GLN A 36 1.24 18.94 6.82
CA GLN A 36 1.92 17.83 7.47
C GLN A 36 2.10 18.06 8.97
N THR A 37 2.02 16.98 9.76
CA THR A 37 2.33 16.98 11.21
C THR A 37 3.81 17.32 11.47
N VAL A 38 4.69 16.86 10.59
CA VAL A 38 6.11 17.26 10.53
C VAL A 38 6.33 18.05 9.24
N LEU A 39 6.59 19.34 9.37
CA LEU A 39 6.77 20.21 8.20
C LEU A 39 8.15 19.99 7.56
N PRO A 40 8.25 19.97 6.23
CA PRO A 40 9.55 19.99 5.55
C PRO A 40 10.26 21.32 5.76
N SER A 41 11.59 21.27 5.89
CA SER A 41 12.43 22.49 6.01
C SER A 41 12.51 23.23 4.68
N TYR A 42 12.55 22.47 3.57
CA TYR A 42 12.57 23.02 2.20
C TYR A 42 11.69 22.20 1.30
N ILE A 43 11.06 22.87 0.33
CA ILE A 43 10.30 22.26 -0.75
C ILE A 43 10.91 22.71 -2.07
N TRP A 44 11.38 21.76 -2.86
CA TRP A 44 11.88 21.98 -4.22
C TRP A 44 10.86 21.48 -5.22
N VAL A 45 10.57 22.30 -6.21
CA VAL A 45 9.70 21.94 -7.34
C VAL A 45 10.58 21.81 -8.57
N GLN A 46 10.67 20.62 -9.13
CA GLN A 46 11.48 20.30 -10.29
C GLN A 46 10.58 19.99 -11.49
N GLN A 47 10.44 20.92 -12.38
CA GLN A 47 9.70 20.72 -13.63
C GLN A 47 10.65 20.22 -14.72
N SER A 48 10.25 19.17 -15.42
CA SER A 48 10.91 18.68 -16.63
C SER A 48 10.15 19.15 -17.85
N GLN A 49 10.76 20.02 -18.62
CA GLN A 49 10.14 20.66 -19.78
C GLN A 49 8.89 21.49 -19.38
N HIS A 50 8.28 22.18 -20.33
CA HIS A 50 7.11 23.03 -20.06
C HIS A 50 5.82 22.39 -20.61
N HIS A 51 5.56 21.11 -20.25
CA HIS A 51 4.35 20.44 -20.72
C HIS A 51 3.07 20.96 -20.06
N VAL A 52 3.18 21.46 -18.83
CA VAL A 52 2.09 22.08 -18.07
C VAL A 52 2.54 23.42 -17.53
N ASP A 53 1.62 24.38 -17.47
CA ASP A 53 1.89 25.69 -16.88
C ASP A 53 1.62 25.64 -15.38
N VAL A 54 2.67 25.82 -14.59
CA VAL A 54 2.61 25.91 -13.12
C VAL A 54 3.03 27.28 -12.60
N SER A 55 3.22 28.27 -13.47
CA SER A 55 3.74 29.59 -13.12
C SER A 55 2.91 30.29 -12.05
N ALA A 56 1.59 30.29 -12.17
CA ALA A 56 0.70 30.89 -11.17
C ALA A 56 0.82 30.23 -9.80
N VAL A 57 1.00 28.90 -9.72
CA VAL A 57 1.20 28.18 -8.47
C VAL A 57 2.57 28.51 -7.87
N VAL A 58 3.62 28.50 -8.70
CA VAL A 58 4.98 28.83 -8.27
C VAL A 58 5.03 30.28 -7.76
N ASP A 59 4.44 31.23 -8.46
CA ASP A 59 4.39 32.63 -8.03
C ASP A 59 3.62 32.83 -6.71
N LYS A 60 2.52 32.10 -6.54
CA LYS A 60 1.73 32.10 -5.29
C LYS A 60 2.53 31.64 -4.08
N TYR A 61 3.42 30.69 -4.24
CA TYR A 61 4.18 30.07 -3.15
C TYR A 61 5.69 30.35 -3.21
N LYS A 62 6.13 31.36 -3.99
CA LYS A 62 7.56 31.67 -4.23
C LYS A 62 8.41 31.85 -2.98
N ASP A 63 7.82 32.30 -1.87
CA ASP A 63 8.53 32.48 -0.59
C ASP A 63 8.66 31.17 0.22
N ARG A 64 8.03 30.10 -0.23
CA ARG A 64 7.97 28.81 0.46
C ARG A 64 8.55 27.66 -0.35
N VAL A 65 8.74 27.83 -1.65
CA VAL A 65 9.24 26.79 -2.55
C VAL A 65 10.43 27.29 -3.36
N ARG A 66 11.32 26.41 -3.69
CA ARG A 66 12.40 26.64 -4.66
C ARG A 66 12.05 25.94 -5.97
N TYR A 67 11.88 26.71 -7.04
CA TYR A 67 11.50 26.18 -8.34
C TYR A 67 12.69 26.08 -9.28
N PHE A 68 12.77 24.97 -10.01
CA PHE A 68 13.72 24.70 -11.07
C PHE A 68 13.02 24.11 -12.28
N CYS A 69 13.38 24.55 -13.46
CA CYS A 69 12.91 23.97 -14.71
C CYS A 69 14.08 23.46 -15.55
N TRP A 70 13.96 22.23 -16.01
CA TRP A 70 14.90 21.61 -16.92
C TRP A 70 14.39 21.77 -18.35
N GLU A 71 15.16 22.39 -19.23
CA GLU A 71 14.81 22.53 -20.66
C GLU A 71 14.72 21.15 -21.32
N ASN A 72 15.64 20.25 -20.99
CA ASN A 72 15.62 18.88 -21.45
C ASN A 72 15.14 17.95 -20.33
N ASN A 73 14.40 16.89 -20.70
CA ASN A 73 13.97 15.89 -19.74
C ASN A 73 15.19 15.04 -19.28
N PRO A 74 15.61 15.14 -18.00
CA PRO A 74 16.73 14.36 -17.50
C PRO A 74 16.37 12.86 -17.28
N GLY A 75 15.14 12.48 -17.60
CA GLY A 75 14.58 11.16 -17.30
C GLY A 75 14.24 11.01 -15.83
N VAL A 76 13.77 9.82 -15.46
CA VAL A 76 13.37 9.51 -14.09
C VAL A 76 14.54 9.51 -13.09
N PHE A 77 15.77 9.40 -13.55
CA PHE A 77 16.98 9.49 -12.74
C PHE A 77 17.30 10.94 -12.30
N GLY A 78 16.88 11.94 -13.07
CA GLY A 78 17.25 13.34 -12.81
C GLY A 78 16.82 13.84 -11.42
N ARG A 79 15.65 13.41 -10.92
CA ARG A 79 15.17 13.78 -9.58
C ARG A 79 16.06 13.27 -8.45
N PHE A 80 16.72 12.14 -8.63
CA PHE A 80 17.68 11.60 -7.68
C PHE A 80 19.05 12.30 -7.79
N GLU A 81 19.49 12.61 -9.01
CA GLU A 81 20.74 13.33 -9.24
C GLU A 81 20.75 14.70 -8.57
N SER A 82 19.60 15.39 -8.52
CA SER A 82 19.45 16.68 -7.85
C SER A 82 19.66 16.64 -6.33
N VAL A 83 19.56 15.47 -5.71
CA VAL A 83 19.81 15.28 -4.28
C VAL A 83 21.24 15.66 -3.89
N THR A 84 22.19 15.65 -4.83
CA THR A 84 23.57 16.12 -4.61
C THR A 84 23.65 17.58 -4.18
N GLN A 85 22.63 18.38 -4.47
CA GLN A 85 22.53 19.80 -4.11
C GLN A 85 21.75 20.03 -2.79
N VAL A 86 21.17 18.98 -2.22
CA VAL A 86 20.43 19.06 -0.95
C VAL A 86 21.41 19.13 0.21
N GLU A 87 21.12 19.99 1.19
CA GLU A 87 21.97 20.16 2.39
C GLU A 87 21.37 19.52 3.64
N THR A 88 20.05 19.28 3.67
CA THR A 88 19.38 18.63 4.82
C THR A 88 19.75 17.16 4.96
N PRO A 89 19.74 16.59 6.18
CA PRO A 89 20.08 15.18 6.40
C PRO A 89 19.13 14.20 5.74
N TYR A 90 17.87 14.58 5.52
CA TYR A 90 16.85 13.73 4.90
C TYR A 90 16.29 14.36 3.64
N VAL A 91 15.91 13.48 2.71
CA VAL A 91 15.26 13.85 1.45
C VAL A 91 14.00 13.03 1.28
N TYR A 92 12.94 13.65 0.78
CA TYR A 92 11.72 12.98 0.35
C TYR A 92 11.40 13.38 -1.08
N ILE A 93 11.54 12.45 -2.02
CA ILE A 93 11.20 12.65 -3.43
C ILE A 93 9.78 12.13 -3.64
N LEU A 94 8.90 12.92 -4.26
CA LEU A 94 7.52 12.57 -4.56
C LEU A 94 7.26 12.72 -6.07
N ASP A 95 6.57 11.72 -6.64
CA ASP A 95 6.05 11.80 -8.00
C ASP A 95 4.88 12.78 -8.12
N ASP A 96 4.58 13.20 -9.35
CA ASP A 96 3.54 14.19 -9.67
C ASP A 96 2.09 13.67 -9.50
N ASP A 97 1.94 12.41 -9.10
CA ASP A 97 0.67 11.73 -8.83
C ASP A 97 0.46 11.35 -7.35
N ILE A 98 1.32 11.84 -6.46
CA ILE A 98 1.24 11.58 -5.02
C ILE A 98 0.71 12.82 -4.29
N ILE A 99 -0.43 12.69 -3.64
CA ILE A 99 -0.94 13.67 -2.68
C ILE A 99 -0.76 13.09 -1.28
N PRO A 100 0.22 13.59 -0.48
CA PRO A 100 0.58 12.98 0.78
C PRO A 100 -0.50 13.18 1.85
N GLY A 101 -0.79 12.11 2.61
CA GLY A 101 -1.61 12.18 3.80
C GLY A 101 -0.94 13.00 4.90
N LYS A 102 -1.69 13.40 5.92
CA LYS A 102 -1.24 14.34 6.98
C LYS A 102 0.02 13.92 7.73
N MET A 103 0.20 12.61 7.94
CA MET A 103 1.32 12.04 8.71
C MET A 103 2.41 11.43 7.81
N PHE A 104 2.37 11.73 6.52
CA PHE A 104 3.24 11.13 5.51
C PHE A 104 4.73 11.33 5.83
N ILE A 105 5.13 12.55 6.18
CA ILE A 105 6.52 12.88 6.53
C ILE A 105 6.89 12.32 7.91
N GLU A 106 6.02 12.47 8.91
CA GLU A 106 6.27 11.98 10.27
C GLU A 106 6.49 10.48 10.30
N ASN A 107 5.61 9.72 9.65
CA ASN A 107 5.72 8.27 9.58
C ASN A 107 7.00 7.82 8.83
N ALA A 108 7.31 8.45 7.70
CA ALA A 108 8.50 8.16 6.93
C ALA A 108 9.80 8.46 7.70
N LEU A 109 9.89 9.63 8.37
CA LEU A 109 11.03 10.00 9.20
C LEU A 109 11.24 9.01 10.36
N SER A 110 10.15 8.72 11.09
CA SER A 110 10.18 7.78 12.22
C SER A 110 10.64 6.38 11.76
N ALA A 111 10.08 5.86 10.67
CA ALA A 111 10.45 4.57 10.12
C ALA A 111 11.89 4.54 9.61
N CYS A 112 12.34 5.57 8.86
CA CYS A 112 13.70 5.66 8.36
C CYS A 112 14.74 5.65 9.50
N LYS A 113 14.47 6.39 10.59
CA LYS A 113 15.35 6.43 11.77
C LYS A 113 15.41 5.09 12.49
N ARG A 114 14.25 4.46 12.71
CA ARG A 114 14.13 3.21 13.45
C ARG A 114 14.69 2.01 12.70
N LEU A 115 14.44 1.93 11.39
CA LEU A 115 14.81 0.79 10.55
C LEU A 115 16.17 0.99 9.86
N ASN A 116 16.71 2.20 9.87
CA ASN A 116 17.88 2.61 9.08
C ASN A 116 17.74 2.19 7.61
N ALA A 117 16.61 2.57 6.98
CA ALA A 117 16.15 2.07 5.70
C ALA A 117 15.64 3.19 4.78
N ILE A 118 15.63 2.94 3.48
CA ILE A 118 14.80 3.71 2.53
C ILE A 118 13.34 3.39 2.86
N VAL A 119 12.49 4.41 2.92
CA VAL A 119 11.08 4.27 3.25
C VAL A 119 10.21 4.77 2.10
N CYS A 120 9.24 3.96 1.71
CA CYS A 120 8.33 4.26 0.61
C CYS A 120 6.88 3.97 1.03
N PRO A 121 5.87 4.69 0.53
CA PRO A 121 4.46 4.43 0.88
C PRO A 121 3.99 3.07 0.34
N HIS A 122 4.59 2.58 -0.72
CA HIS A 122 4.37 1.23 -1.23
C HIS A 122 5.60 0.68 -1.95
N GLY A 123 5.66 -0.63 -2.09
CA GLY A 123 6.78 -1.33 -2.69
C GLY A 123 6.39 -2.62 -3.39
N ARG A 124 7.41 -3.34 -3.82
CA ARG A 124 7.25 -4.62 -4.52
C ARG A 124 8.13 -5.68 -3.90
N LEU A 125 7.57 -6.87 -3.78
CA LEU A 125 8.29 -8.12 -3.65
C LEU A 125 8.25 -8.82 -5.01
N LEU A 126 9.39 -9.28 -5.46
CA LEU A 126 9.52 -10.02 -6.72
C LEU A 126 9.63 -11.51 -6.42
N SER A 127 8.88 -12.33 -7.15
CA SER A 127 9.12 -13.76 -7.09
C SER A 127 10.45 -14.11 -7.75
N PRO A 128 11.10 -15.22 -7.37
CA PRO A 128 12.29 -15.72 -8.05
C PRO A 128 12.07 -15.96 -9.55
N ASP A 129 10.85 -16.30 -9.95
CA ASP A 129 10.37 -16.31 -11.33
C ASP A 129 9.80 -14.93 -11.69
N ILE A 130 10.68 -13.99 -11.90
CA ILE A 130 10.43 -12.54 -12.07
C ILE A 130 9.42 -12.23 -13.17
N CYS A 131 9.17 -13.16 -14.07
CA CYS A 131 8.28 -12.96 -15.21
C CYS A 131 6.80 -12.98 -14.84
N ARG A 132 6.40 -13.53 -13.69
CA ARG A 132 5.01 -13.90 -13.44
C ARG A 132 4.35 -13.29 -12.19
N THR A 133 5.07 -13.03 -11.11
CA THR A 133 4.41 -12.60 -9.88
C THR A 133 5.10 -11.40 -9.23
N ARG A 134 4.36 -10.29 -9.09
CA ARG A 134 4.75 -9.10 -8.33
C ARG A 134 3.78 -8.96 -7.17
N ILE A 135 4.27 -9.08 -5.95
CA ILE A 135 3.47 -8.83 -4.76
C ILE A 135 3.55 -7.34 -4.44
N PHE A 136 2.40 -6.71 -4.30
CA PHE A 136 2.28 -5.31 -3.91
C PHE A 136 2.23 -5.21 -2.38
N VAL A 137 3.01 -4.31 -1.81
CA VAL A 137 3.04 -4.03 -0.37
C VAL A 137 2.73 -2.56 -0.15
N GLY A 138 1.88 -2.27 0.81
CA GLY A 138 1.46 -0.91 1.15
C GLY A 138 0.43 -0.36 0.19
N ASP A 139 0.37 0.97 0.08
CA ASP A 139 -0.57 1.71 -0.76
C ASP A 139 -0.61 1.16 -2.18
N GLY A 140 -1.46 0.18 -2.37
CA GLY A 140 -1.58 -0.53 -3.64
C GLY A 140 -2.07 0.42 -4.72
N TYR A 141 -1.48 0.34 -5.88
CA TYR A 141 -1.63 1.19 -7.07
C TYR A 141 -3.07 1.51 -7.52
N GLN A 142 -4.08 0.95 -6.87
CA GLN A 142 -5.50 1.11 -7.19
C GLN A 142 -6.41 1.29 -5.98
N PHE A 143 -5.84 1.36 -4.76
CA PHE A 143 -6.62 1.52 -3.54
C PHE A 143 -6.24 2.80 -2.80
N GLN A 144 -7.23 3.49 -2.25
CA GLN A 144 -7.04 4.68 -1.43
C GLN A 144 -6.41 4.38 -0.08
N HIS A 145 -6.24 3.08 0.25
CA HIS A 145 -5.85 2.65 1.58
C HIS A 145 -4.52 1.93 1.54
N SER A 146 -3.71 2.26 2.49
CA SER A 146 -2.48 1.57 2.78
C SER A 146 -2.79 0.39 3.69
N PHE A 147 -2.33 -0.81 3.32
CA PHE A 147 -2.63 -2.04 4.03
C PHE A 147 -1.34 -2.67 4.55
N CYS A 148 -0.67 -2.00 5.46
CA CYS A 148 0.54 -2.51 6.06
C CYS A 148 0.42 -2.42 7.57
N LEU A 149 0.10 -3.52 8.25
CA LEU A 149 0.03 -3.56 9.72
C LEU A 149 1.40 -3.46 10.38
N GLU A 150 2.42 -3.94 9.70
CA GLU A 150 3.79 -3.99 10.18
C GLU A 150 4.72 -3.37 9.16
N ASP A 151 5.91 -2.94 9.62
CA ASP A 151 6.96 -2.51 8.70
C ASP A 151 7.41 -3.69 7.84
N THR A 152 7.24 -3.57 6.53
CA THR A 152 7.52 -4.65 5.60
C THR A 152 8.72 -4.33 4.72
N GLU A 153 9.78 -5.15 4.80
CA GLU A 153 10.92 -5.05 3.88
C GLU A 153 10.51 -5.51 2.49
N VAL A 154 10.83 -4.70 1.48
CA VAL A 154 10.50 -4.93 0.06
C VAL A 154 11.75 -4.91 -0.79
N ASP A 155 11.68 -5.48 -2.01
CA ASP A 155 12.80 -5.43 -2.94
C ASP A 155 13.05 -4.00 -3.42
N PHE A 156 11.99 -3.26 -3.73
CA PHE A 156 12.08 -1.84 -4.06
C PHE A 156 10.78 -1.10 -3.78
N GLY A 157 10.89 0.21 -3.53
CA GLY A 157 9.76 1.12 -3.31
C GLY A 157 9.40 1.93 -4.55
N ASN A 158 8.18 2.47 -4.59
CA ASN A 158 7.64 3.23 -5.72
C ASN A 158 7.07 4.59 -5.31
N ASN A 159 6.99 5.50 -6.28
CA ASN A 159 6.25 6.77 -6.32
C ASN A 159 6.66 7.83 -5.30
N ALA A 160 7.24 7.44 -4.17
CA ALA A 160 7.85 8.37 -3.21
C ALA A 160 8.94 7.64 -2.42
N TRP A 161 10.05 8.35 -2.17
CA TRP A 161 11.23 7.75 -1.53
C TRP A 161 11.74 8.70 -0.46
N PHE A 162 11.69 8.26 0.80
CA PHE A 162 12.28 8.93 1.95
C PHE A 162 13.56 8.24 2.35
N PHE A 163 14.67 9.00 2.43
CA PHE A 163 15.98 8.42 2.75
C PHE A 163 16.97 9.46 3.30
N ARG A 164 18.07 9.00 3.88
CA ARG A 164 19.18 9.88 4.28
C ARG A 164 19.91 10.38 3.05
N ARG A 165 20.12 11.69 2.96
CA ARG A 165 20.79 12.34 1.83
C ARG A 165 22.11 11.67 1.44
N GLU A 166 22.89 11.24 2.40
CA GLU A 166 24.21 10.61 2.17
C GLU A 166 24.13 9.31 1.36
N TRP A 167 23.01 8.60 1.37
CA TRP A 167 22.81 7.36 0.63
C TRP A 167 22.73 7.55 -0.89
N ILE A 168 22.53 8.80 -1.34
CA ILE A 168 22.55 9.10 -2.78
C ILE A 168 23.90 8.75 -3.42
N GLY A 169 24.98 8.72 -2.64
CA GLY A 169 26.28 8.28 -3.11
C GLY A 169 26.30 6.85 -3.63
N TYR A 170 25.52 5.95 -3.02
CA TYR A 170 25.36 4.57 -3.50
C TYR A 170 24.62 4.53 -4.84
N PHE A 171 23.51 5.28 -4.95
CA PHE A 171 22.77 5.39 -6.21
C PHE A 171 23.63 5.88 -7.38
N LEU A 172 24.49 6.85 -7.14
CA LEU A 172 25.33 7.48 -8.16
C LEU A 172 26.61 6.71 -8.51
N SER A 173 26.97 5.69 -7.71
CA SER A 173 28.21 4.92 -7.92
C SER A 173 28.14 3.99 -9.14
N GLU A 174 26.95 3.72 -9.69
CA GLU A 174 26.75 2.90 -10.87
C GLU A 174 25.89 3.62 -11.91
N LYS A 175 26.22 3.47 -13.19
CA LYS A 175 25.44 4.07 -14.27
C LYS A 175 24.12 3.34 -14.48
N PRO A 176 23.01 4.07 -14.75
CA PRO A 176 21.73 3.44 -15.05
C PRO A 176 21.82 2.61 -16.34
N LEU A 177 21.13 1.48 -16.37
CA LEU A 177 20.94 0.71 -17.60
C LEU A 177 20.01 1.46 -18.57
N TYR A 178 18.95 2.04 -18.03
CA TYR A 178 17.97 2.85 -18.74
C TYR A 178 17.72 4.17 -18.00
N ARG A 179 17.89 5.32 -18.67
CA ARG A 179 17.69 6.66 -18.05
C ARG A 179 16.22 6.98 -17.74
N ASN A 180 15.30 6.29 -18.41
CA ASN A 180 13.86 6.58 -18.33
C ASN A 180 13.06 5.47 -17.67
N ASN A 181 13.72 4.51 -16.98
CA ASN A 181 13.07 3.38 -16.34
C ASN A 181 14.00 2.73 -15.29
N GLY A 182 13.41 2.18 -14.21
CA GLY A 182 14.09 1.34 -13.24
C GLY A 182 14.93 2.08 -12.20
N GLU A 183 14.75 3.38 -12.01
CA GLU A 183 15.45 4.19 -11.02
C GLU A 183 15.13 3.78 -9.58
N ASP A 184 13.91 3.35 -9.35
CA ASP A 184 13.41 2.84 -8.07
C ASP A 184 14.08 1.50 -7.69
N ILE A 185 14.22 0.60 -8.66
CA ILE A 185 14.98 -0.66 -8.49
C ILE A 185 16.45 -0.33 -8.25
N HIS A 186 17.01 0.58 -9.05
CA HIS A 186 18.42 1.00 -8.95
C HIS A 186 18.75 1.57 -7.57
N LEU A 187 17.91 2.46 -7.04
CA LEU A 187 18.10 3.05 -5.70
C LEU A 187 18.13 1.95 -4.63
N SER A 188 17.12 1.09 -4.61
CA SER A 188 16.99 0.04 -3.60
C SER A 188 18.12 -0.99 -3.69
N ALA A 189 18.45 -1.45 -4.91
CA ALA A 189 19.53 -2.42 -5.14
C ALA A 189 20.89 -1.85 -4.75
N MET A 190 21.24 -0.64 -5.17
CA MET A 190 22.54 -0.04 -4.89
C MET A 190 22.73 0.28 -3.41
N CYS A 191 21.70 0.80 -2.75
CA CYS A 191 21.74 1.02 -1.30
C CYS A 191 21.87 -0.30 -0.53
N LYS A 192 21.20 -1.37 -0.99
CA LYS A 192 21.33 -2.70 -0.37
C LYS A 192 22.72 -3.31 -0.60
N LEU A 193 23.24 -3.27 -1.82
CA LEU A 193 24.53 -3.86 -2.19
C LEU A 193 25.71 -3.17 -1.51
N LEU A 194 25.75 -1.85 -1.52
CA LEU A 194 26.91 -1.09 -1.07
C LEU A 194 26.84 -0.63 0.39
N GLY A 195 25.63 -0.35 0.88
CA GLY A 195 25.39 0.17 2.24
C GLY A 195 24.71 -0.83 3.18
N ASN A 196 24.30 -2.00 2.69
CA ASN A 196 23.39 -2.91 3.40
C ASN A 196 22.14 -2.20 3.94
N ILE A 197 21.64 -1.22 3.17
CA ILE A 197 20.48 -0.41 3.51
C ILE A 197 19.25 -1.01 2.82
N PRO A 198 18.30 -1.55 3.57
CA PRO A 198 17.08 -2.14 3.02
C PRO A 198 16.08 -1.06 2.60
N THR A 199 15.04 -1.49 1.87
CA THR A 199 13.88 -0.67 1.54
C THR A 199 12.66 -1.22 2.28
N TYR A 200 11.89 -0.33 2.93
CA TYR A 200 10.71 -0.70 3.70
C TYR A 200 9.48 0.08 3.27
N VAL A 201 8.35 -0.59 3.33
CA VAL A 201 7.04 0.06 3.45
C VAL A 201 6.72 0.10 4.93
N PRO A 202 6.56 1.30 5.54
CA PRO A 202 6.28 1.41 6.96
C PRO A 202 4.84 0.98 7.23
N ARG A 203 4.57 0.61 8.47
CA ARG A 203 3.20 0.39 8.93
C ARG A 203 2.33 1.58 8.55
N GLN A 204 1.20 1.28 7.90
CA GLN A 204 0.20 2.25 7.49
C GLN A 204 -1.15 1.55 7.31
N ILE A 205 -2.17 2.00 8.01
CA ILE A 205 -3.50 1.40 7.98
C ILE A 205 -4.45 2.26 7.14
N VAL A 206 -4.30 3.57 7.24
CA VAL A 206 -5.10 4.55 6.49
C VAL A 206 -4.20 5.55 5.75
N PRO A 207 -4.65 6.12 4.61
CA PRO A 207 -3.84 7.04 3.81
C PRO A 207 -3.31 8.25 4.57
N VAL A 208 -4.04 8.73 5.58
CA VAL A 208 -3.64 9.87 6.42
C VAL A 208 -2.34 9.61 7.18
N GLU A 209 -1.99 8.37 7.47
CA GLU A 209 -0.76 8.01 8.18
C GLU A 209 0.49 8.21 7.31
N SER A 210 0.50 7.62 6.12
CA SER A 210 1.65 7.74 5.20
C SER A 210 1.31 7.46 3.74
N GLY A 211 0.03 7.27 3.41
CA GLY A 211 -0.41 6.90 2.07
C GLY A 211 -0.65 8.09 1.15
N ASN A 212 -0.95 7.77 -0.11
CA ASN A 212 -1.46 8.68 -1.11
C ASN A 212 -2.97 8.80 -0.96
N VAL A 213 -3.48 10.01 -0.74
CA VAL A 213 -4.93 10.26 -0.54
C VAL A 213 -5.72 10.41 -1.84
N LYS A 214 -5.06 10.32 -3.01
CA LYS A 214 -5.70 10.45 -4.34
C LYS A 214 -5.35 9.28 -5.27
N ARG A 215 -6.34 8.46 -5.55
CA ARG A 215 -6.20 7.23 -6.35
C ARG A 215 -5.90 7.43 -7.82
N CYS A 216 -6.61 8.37 -8.43
CA CYS A 216 -6.80 8.37 -9.89
C CYS A 216 -5.62 8.97 -10.66
N TYR A 217 -4.69 9.62 -9.95
CA TYR A 217 -3.69 10.45 -10.60
C TYR A 217 -2.62 9.65 -11.35
N SER A 218 -2.38 8.41 -10.96
CA SER A 218 -1.37 7.53 -11.59
C SER A 218 -1.91 6.65 -12.74
N ALA A 219 -3.21 6.67 -13.01
CA ALA A 219 -3.86 5.76 -13.97
C ALA A 219 -4.08 6.37 -15.37
N ASP A 220 -3.56 7.55 -15.63
CA ASP A 220 -3.73 8.31 -16.87
C ASP A 220 -2.89 7.80 -18.07
N GLU A 221 -3.01 8.46 -19.22
CA GLU A 221 -2.27 8.15 -20.44
C GLU A 221 -0.76 8.44 -20.33
N HIS A 222 -0.33 9.22 -19.35
CA HIS A 222 1.08 9.61 -19.15
C HIS A 222 1.85 8.60 -18.29
N ALA A 223 1.16 7.59 -17.74
CA ALA A 223 1.74 6.58 -16.89
C ALA A 223 2.83 5.77 -17.61
N LEU A 224 4.04 5.74 -17.05
CA LEU A 224 5.20 5.08 -17.63
C LEU A 224 4.98 3.58 -17.87
N HIS A 225 4.21 2.91 -17.01
CA HIS A 225 3.95 1.47 -17.11
C HIS A 225 3.15 1.06 -18.37
N ARG A 226 2.53 2.03 -19.08
CA ARG A 226 1.84 1.80 -20.36
C ARG A 226 2.77 1.80 -21.57
N LYS A 227 4.04 2.20 -21.40
CA LYS A 227 4.98 2.24 -22.52
C LYS A 227 5.35 0.81 -22.97
N PRO A 228 5.50 0.59 -24.28
CA PRO A 228 6.11 -0.63 -24.78
C PRO A 228 7.47 -0.84 -24.12
N LEU A 229 7.82 -2.10 -23.85
CA LEU A 229 9.08 -2.51 -23.23
C LEU A 229 9.25 -2.15 -21.73
N PHE A 230 8.34 -1.38 -21.11
CA PHE A 230 8.47 -0.98 -19.69
C PHE A 230 8.82 -2.16 -18.77
N SER A 231 8.03 -3.24 -18.84
CA SER A 231 8.26 -4.43 -17.99
C SER A 231 9.54 -5.17 -18.37
N LYS A 232 9.90 -5.23 -19.65
CA LYS A 232 11.13 -5.87 -20.13
C LYS A 232 12.37 -5.15 -19.61
N GLU A 233 12.42 -3.83 -19.76
CA GLU A 233 13.54 -3.02 -19.27
C GLU A 233 13.73 -3.15 -17.76
N ARG A 234 12.65 -3.13 -16.99
CA ARG A 234 12.71 -3.32 -15.53
C ARG A 234 13.23 -4.71 -15.15
N PHE A 235 12.81 -5.73 -15.89
CA PHE A 235 13.35 -7.08 -15.72
C PHE A 235 14.86 -7.11 -15.94
N GLU A 236 15.36 -6.49 -17.01
CA GLU A 236 16.79 -6.43 -17.30
C GLU A 236 17.57 -5.67 -16.21
N VAL A 237 16.98 -4.62 -15.61
CA VAL A 237 17.58 -3.91 -14.48
C VAL A 237 17.65 -4.82 -13.24
N VAL A 238 16.62 -5.59 -12.94
CA VAL A 238 16.63 -6.56 -11.83
C VAL A 238 17.69 -7.61 -12.05
N GLU A 239 17.74 -8.25 -13.23
CA GLU A 239 18.72 -9.29 -13.55
C GLU A 239 20.15 -8.76 -13.47
N ARG A 240 20.41 -7.53 -13.93
CA ARG A 240 21.71 -6.89 -13.79
C ARG A 240 22.15 -6.85 -12.33
N PHE A 241 21.29 -6.40 -11.42
CA PHE A 241 21.65 -6.30 -10.00
C PHE A 241 21.73 -7.65 -9.31
N ARG A 242 20.90 -8.63 -9.69
CA ARG A 242 21.03 -10.01 -9.21
C ARG A 242 22.38 -10.63 -9.60
N ASN A 243 22.84 -10.41 -10.83
CA ASN A 243 24.13 -10.90 -11.31
C ASN A 243 25.35 -10.35 -10.56
N ILE A 244 25.19 -9.23 -9.84
CA ILE A 244 26.25 -8.65 -9.00
C ILE A 244 25.97 -8.82 -7.49
N GLY A 245 25.03 -9.71 -7.12
CA GLY A 245 24.80 -10.15 -5.73
C GLY A 245 23.62 -9.49 -5.01
N TRP A 246 22.74 -8.78 -5.71
CA TRP A 246 21.49 -8.35 -5.10
C TRP A 246 20.50 -9.50 -5.02
N HIS A 247 20.17 -9.92 -3.79
CA HIS A 247 19.25 -11.01 -3.51
C HIS A 247 17.85 -10.47 -3.26
N LEU A 248 16.87 -11.05 -3.97
CA LEU A 248 15.46 -10.73 -3.75
C LEU A 248 14.98 -11.30 -2.40
N ARG A 249 14.04 -10.62 -1.78
CA ARG A 249 13.52 -11.02 -0.47
C ARG A 249 12.94 -12.44 -0.48
N LEU A 250 12.23 -12.81 -1.53
CA LEU A 250 11.58 -14.13 -1.65
C LEU A 250 12.55 -15.25 -2.04
N GLU A 251 13.76 -14.96 -2.53
CA GLU A 251 14.78 -16.00 -2.82
C GLU A 251 15.20 -16.79 -1.59
N LYS A 252 15.15 -16.18 -0.40
CA LYS A 252 15.52 -16.83 0.87
C LYS A 252 14.53 -17.92 1.30
N TYR A 253 13.31 -17.91 0.76
CA TYR A 253 12.24 -18.81 1.16
C TYR A 253 12.07 -20.01 0.22
N GLY A 254 12.96 -20.17 -0.78
CA GLY A 254 12.90 -21.26 -1.78
C GLY A 254 11.77 -21.08 -2.78
N THR A 255 11.78 -21.88 -3.84
CA THR A 255 10.77 -21.88 -4.91
C THR A 255 9.45 -22.57 -4.52
N GLU A 256 9.33 -23.02 -3.30
CA GLU A 256 8.03 -23.44 -2.78
C GLU A 256 7.22 -22.17 -2.52
N GLN A 257 6.16 -22.00 -3.28
CA GLN A 257 5.04 -21.12 -2.99
C GLN A 257 4.42 -21.55 -1.65
N ARG A 258 5.09 -21.25 -0.56
CA ARG A 258 4.41 -21.07 0.71
C ARG A 258 3.85 -19.65 0.63
N GLU A 259 2.62 -19.52 0.15
CA GLU A 259 1.75 -18.53 0.73
C GLU A 259 1.95 -18.68 2.23
N ASP A 260 2.43 -17.64 2.87
CA ASP A 260 2.57 -17.64 4.34
C ASP A 260 1.17 -17.49 4.92
N CYS A 261 0.38 -18.57 4.75
CA CYS A 261 -0.92 -18.72 5.34
C CYS A 261 -0.68 -19.19 6.77
N SER A 262 -0.55 -18.23 7.67
CA SER A 262 -0.42 -18.52 9.11
C SER A 262 -1.71 -19.15 9.65
N TYR A 263 -2.84 -19.03 8.90
CA TYR A 263 -4.16 -19.56 9.23
C TYR A 263 -4.84 -20.15 7.98
N ALA A 264 -5.74 -21.10 8.19
CA ALA A 264 -6.62 -21.59 7.11
C ALA A 264 -7.60 -20.49 6.66
N ILE A 265 -8.16 -19.75 7.61
CA ILE A 265 -9.18 -18.72 7.37
C ILE A 265 -8.83 -17.43 8.12
N SER A 266 -8.96 -16.28 7.46
CA SER A 266 -9.10 -14.98 8.12
C SER A 266 -10.56 -14.56 8.07
N VAL A 267 -11.20 -14.39 9.21
CA VAL A 267 -12.51 -13.77 9.30
C VAL A 267 -12.31 -12.26 9.41
N VAL A 268 -12.80 -11.51 8.43
CA VAL A 268 -12.70 -10.04 8.40
C VAL A 268 -14.06 -9.45 8.74
N MET A 269 -14.15 -8.80 9.88
CA MET A 269 -15.38 -8.20 10.39
C MET A 269 -15.34 -6.68 10.28
N ALA A 270 -16.26 -6.10 9.50
CA ALA A 270 -16.54 -4.68 9.57
C ALA A 270 -17.42 -4.41 10.80
N VAL A 271 -16.87 -3.68 11.77
CA VAL A 271 -17.59 -3.31 12.99
C VAL A 271 -18.27 -1.96 12.79
N ILE A 272 -19.59 -2.01 12.62
CA ILE A 272 -20.45 -0.84 12.39
C ILE A 272 -21.35 -0.69 13.63
N GLY A 273 -21.33 0.48 14.26
CA GLY A 273 -22.06 0.72 15.51
C GLY A 273 -21.24 0.33 16.75
N LYS A 274 -21.93 0.21 17.91
CA LYS A 274 -21.28 0.14 19.23
C LYS A 274 -21.19 -1.24 19.83
N ASP A 275 -21.84 -2.26 19.25
CA ASP A 275 -21.87 -3.62 19.83
C ASP A 275 -21.57 -4.66 18.76
N ALA A 276 -20.42 -5.31 18.91
CA ALA A 276 -20.01 -6.43 18.09
C ALA A 276 -19.95 -7.76 18.89
N GLY A 277 -20.33 -7.75 20.17
CA GLY A 277 -20.13 -8.87 21.08
C GLY A 277 -20.73 -10.18 20.58
N MET A 278 -22.00 -10.18 20.15
CA MET A 278 -22.66 -11.41 19.66
C MET A 278 -22.04 -11.91 18.35
N ALA A 279 -21.66 -11.02 17.46
CA ALA A 279 -20.99 -11.38 16.21
C ALA A 279 -19.63 -12.05 16.50
N ILE A 280 -18.82 -11.43 17.34
CA ILE A 280 -17.50 -11.96 17.76
C ILE A 280 -17.65 -13.31 18.43
N GLN A 281 -18.55 -13.45 19.41
CA GLN A 281 -18.79 -14.71 20.10
C GLN A 281 -19.22 -15.82 19.14
N SER A 282 -20.03 -15.52 18.12
CA SER A 282 -20.44 -16.50 17.11
C SER A 282 -19.29 -16.99 16.24
N ILE A 283 -18.25 -16.18 16.06
CA ILE A 283 -17.02 -16.59 15.36
C ILE A 283 -16.09 -17.37 16.30
N LEU A 284 -15.93 -16.95 17.55
CA LEU A 284 -15.08 -17.66 18.52
C LEU A 284 -15.61 -19.06 18.88
N GLN A 285 -16.92 -19.29 18.73
CA GLN A 285 -17.60 -20.56 18.97
C GLN A 285 -17.71 -21.47 17.73
N GLN A 286 -16.99 -21.16 16.65
CA GLN A 286 -16.96 -22.03 15.46
C GLN A 286 -16.34 -23.39 15.76
N THR A 287 -16.82 -24.43 15.07
CA THR A 287 -16.26 -25.78 15.15
C THR A 287 -14.86 -25.89 14.52
N TRP A 288 -14.51 -24.97 13.63
CA TRP A 288 -13.19 -24.84 13.01
C TRP A 288 -12.30 -23.92 13.84
N GLU A 289 -11.12 -24.37 14.24
CA GLU A 289 -10.23 -23.63 15.17
C GLU A 289 -9.09 -22.87 14.49
N ASP A 290 -8.69 -23.27 13.26
CA ASP A 290 -7.58 -22.64 12.52
C ASP A 290 -8.04 -21.39 11.79
N PHE A 291 -8.24 -20.31 12.54
CA PHE A 291 -8.61 -19.00 12.00
C PHE A 291 -8.06 -17.85 12.84
N GLU A 292 -7.96 -16.69 12.21
CA GLU A 292 -7.84 -15.37 12.87
C GLU A 292 -9.13 -14.56 12.66
N LEU A 293 -9.46 -13.69 13.62
CA LEU A 293 -10.58 -12.75 13.54
C LEU A 293 -10.04 -11.32 13.54
N ILE A 294 -10.21 -10.63 12.43
CA ILE A 294 -9.75 -9.26 12.24
C ILE A 294 -10.97 -8.33 12.29
N ASN A 295 -11.10 -7.60 13.40
CA ASN A 295 -12.16 -6.63 13.62
C ASN A 295 -11.65 -5.24 13.21
N VAL A 296 -12.34 -4.58 12.27
CA VAL A 296 -12.00 -3.22 11.84
C VAL A 296 -13.11 -2.28 12.23
N CYS A 297 -12.81 -1.28 13.07
CA CYS A 297 -13.79 -0.34 13.62
C CYS A 297 -13.33 1.11 13.52
N THR A 298 -14.29 2.04 13.59
CA THR A 298 -14.05 3.48 13.65
C THR A 298 -14.02 4.03 15.08
N ASP A 299 -14.54 3.27 16.05
CA ASP A 299 -14.65 3.67 17.45
C ASP A 299 -14.31 2.48 18.38
N LYS A 300 -13.32 2.64 19.23
CA LYS A 300 -12.91 1.64 20.24
C LYS A 300 -14.00 1.30 21.25
N SER A 301 -15.01 2.15 21.41
CA SER A 301 -16.13 1.84 22.32
C SER A 301 -16.93 0.60 21.89
N ALA A 302 -16.76 0.14 20.66
CA ALA A 302 -17.32 -1.11 20.14
C ALA A 302 -16.55 -2.37 20.59
N MET A 303 -15.36 -2.22 21.19
CA MET A 303 -14.53 -3.35 21.66
C MET A 303 -15.14 -3.91 22.97
N PRO A 304 -15.40 -5.22 23.05
CA PRO A 304 -15.78 -5.85 24.31
C PRO A 304 -14.67 -5.72 25.37
N VAL A 305 -15.05 -5.59 26.62
CA VAL A 305 -14.14 -5.23 27.73
C VAL A 305 -13.16 -6.35 28.13
N ASN A 306 -13.31 -7.59 27.63
CA ASN A 306 -12.53 -8.77 28.10
C ASN A 306 -12.31 -9.81 26.99
N GLU A 307 -11.60 -9.52 25.92
CA GLU A 307 -11.19 -10.55 24.97
C GLU A 307 -9.67 -10.69 24.93
N ASP A 308 -9.15 -11.66 25.71
CA ASP A 308 -7.75 -12.11 25.69
C ASP A 308 -7.52 -13.29 24.72
N ASP A 309 -8.39 -13.51 23.71
CA ASP A 309 -8.20 -14.57 22.71
C ASP A 309 -7.15 -14.11 21.68
N GLU A 310 -6.05 -14.84 21.58
CA GLU A 310 -4.92 -14.53 20.71
C GLU A 310 -5.26 -14.51 19.20
N ARG A 311 -6.38 -15.12 18.83
CA ARG A 311 -6.91 -15.10 17.45
C ARG A 311 -7.59 -13.80 17.09
N VAL A 312 -7.90 -12.93 18.05
CA VAL A 312 -8.68 -11.70 17.86
C VAL A 312 -7.77 -10.50 17.71
N HIS A 313 -7.88 -9.83 16.56
CA HIS A 313 -7.12 -8.64 16.23
C HIS A 313 -8.05 -7.46 16.03
N TRP A 314 -7.65 -6.29 16.56
CA TRP A 314 -8.42 -5.05 16.42
C TRP A 314 -7.65 -4.00 15.65
N ILE A 315 -8.33 -3.41 14.68
CA ILE A 315 -7.81 -2.28 13.89
C ILE A 315 -8.78 -1.11 14.08
N GLU A 316 -8.31 -0.05 14.73
CA GLU A 316 -9.06 1.19 14.85
C GLU A 316 -8.66 2.17 13.76
N THR A 317 -9.66 2.73 13.07
CA THR A 317 -9.48 3.81 12.11
C THR A 317 -9.88 5.14 12.77
N LYS A 318 -9.19 6.22 12.43
CA LYS A 318 -9.44 7.54 13.06
C LYS A 318 -10.55 8.34 12.37
N GLU A 319 -11.09 7.84 11.26
CA GLU A 319 -12.11 8.50 10.46
C GLU A 319 -13.32 7.58 10.33
N GLU A 320 -14.51 8.16 10.20
CA GLU A 320 -15.72 7.41 9.90
C GLU A 320 -15.64 6.91 8.44
N LEU A 321 -15.55 5.61 8.28
CA LEU A 321 -15.32 4.94 7.01
C LEU A 321 -16.51 4.05 6.64
N SER A 322 -16.73 3.84 5.34
CA SER A 322 -17.75 2.90 4.86
C SER A 322 -17.37 1.44 5.19
N LYS A 323 -18.36 0.55 5.26
CA LYS A 323 -18.12 -0.89 5.47
C LYS A 323 -17.14 -1.50 4.46
N TYR A 324 -17.17 -1.03 3.22
CA TYR A 324 -16.26 -1.51 2.15
C TYR A 324 -14.82 -1.17 2.44
N VAL A 325 -14.57 0.03 2.95
CA VAL A 325 -13.24 0.46 3.41
C VAL A 325 -12.78 -0.39 4.59
N LEU A 326 -13.63 -0.62 5.59
CA LEU A 326 -13.30 -1.45 6.75
C LEU A 326 -12.95 -2.89 6.31
N TRP A 327 -13.73 -3.48 5.40
CA TRP A 327 -13.42 -4.79 4.84
C TRP A 327 -12.10 -4.79 4.06
N ASN A 328 -11.85 -3.79 3.21
CA ASN A 328 -10.61 -3.69 2.45
C ASN A 328 -9.38 -3.62 3.38
N ILE A 329 -9.46 -2.85 4.46
CA ILE A 329 -8.41 -2.76 5.47
C ILE A 329 -8.13 -4.14 6.09
N GLY A 330 -9.17 -4.82 6.54
CA GLY A 330 -9.04 -6.15 7.14
C GLY A 330 -8.51 -7.20 6.16
N CYS A 331 -9.04 -7.22 4.92
CA CYS A 331 -8.59 -8.13 3.88
C CYS A 331 -7.12 -7.91 3.49
N GLY A 332 -6.66 -6.65 3.51
CA GLY A 332 -5.28 -6.31 3.16
C GLY A 332 -4.24 -6.84 4.16
N VAL A 333 -4.65 -7.14 5.40
CA VAL A 333 -3.76 -7.63 6.46
C VAL A 333 -3.98 -9.11 6.80
N ALA A 334 -5.01 -9.71 6.21
CA ALA A 334 -5.39 -11.09 6.42
C ALA A 334 -4.28 -12.07 6.02
N LYS A 335 -4.02 -13.07 6.89
CA LYS A 335 -2.97 -14.09 6.70
C LYS A 335 -3.55 -15.49 6.37
N GLY A 336 -4.87 -15.64 6.37
CA GLY A 336 -5.55 -16.88 6.03
C GLY A 336 -5.48 -17.22 4.54
N LYS A 337 -5.51 -18.51 4.21
CA LYS A 337 -5.66 -18.99 2.83
C LYS A 337 -6.96 -18.50 2.19
N TYR A 338 -8.01 -18.44 3.00
CA TYR A 338 -9.33 -17.94 2.65
C TYR A 338 -9.69 -16.73 3.48
N ILE A 339 -10.50 -15.84 2.91
CA ILE A 339 -11.08 -14.69 3.61
C ILE A 339 -12.57 -14.88 3.74
N CYS A 340 -13.07 -14.96 4.99
CA CYS A 340 -14.50 -14.93 5.33
C CYS A 340 -14.93 -13.52 5.70
N MET A 341 -15.93 -13.00 4.99
CA MET A 341 -16.51 -11.69 5.28
C MET A 341 -17.52 -11.78 6.43
N MET A 342 -17.52 -10.78 7.32
CA MET A 342 -18.47 -10.65 8.42
C MET A 342 -18.82 -9.18 8.69
N GLU A 343 -19.94 -8.94 9.33
CA GLU A 343 -20.39 -7.61 9.78
C GLU A 343 -20.99 -7.73 11.19
N SER A 344 -20.75 -6.74 12.05
CA SER A 344 -21.14 -6.77 13.48
C SER A 344 -22.64 -6.95 13.76
N GLY A 345 -23.48 -6.66 12.78
CA GLY A 345 -24.94 -6.84 12.88
C GLY A 345 -25.45 -8.27 12.62
N TYR A 346 -24.52 -9.26 12.48
CA TYR A 346 -24.87 -10.63 12.14
C TYR A 346 -24.19 -11.64 13.06
N VAL A 347 -24.80 -12.81 13.21
CA VAL A 347 -24.24 -13.98 13.92
C VAL A 347 -24.02 -15.13 12.95
N SER A 348 -22.94 -15.86 13.14
CA SER A 348 -22.52 -16.98 12.30
C SER A 348 -23.07 -18.31 12.83
N SER A 349 -23.51 -19.24 11.95
CA SER A 349 -23.77 -20.61 12.36
C SER A 349 -22.49 -21.29 12.87
N PRO A 350 -22.57 -22.21 13.85
CA PRO A 350 -21.37 -22.79 14.47
C PRO A 350 -20.47 -23.59 13.53
N ASP A 351 -21.01 -24.13 12.45
CA ASP A 351 -20.34 -24.98 11.47
C ASP A 351 -19.92 -24.25 10.19
N ARG A 352 -20.14 -22.94 10.14
CA ARG A 352 -19.90 -22.16 8.92
C ARG A 352 -18.47 -22.29 8.41
N LEU A 353 -17.49 -21.99 9.24
CA LEU A 353 -16.08 -21.95 8.81
C LEU A 353 -15.62 -23.30 8.33
N GLN A 354 -16.00 -24.37 9.04
CA GLN A 354 -15.68 -25.73 8.63
C GLN A 354 -16.30 -26.10 7.29
N SER A 355 -17.63 -25.91 7.17
CA SER A 355 -18.34 -26.25 5.94
C SER A 355 -17.84 -25.49 4.71
N GLN A 356 -17.54 -24.19 4.88
CA GLN A 356 -17.01 -23.37 3.80
C GLN A 356 -15.57 -23.75 3.45
N TYR A 357 -14.74 -24.04 4.42
CA TYR A 357 -13.35 -24.47 4.20
C TYR A 357 -13.29 -25.81 3.45
N GLU A 358 -14.00 -26.81 3.93
CA GLU A 358 -14.04 -28.14 3.30
C GLU A 358 -14.52 -28.06 1.85
N PHE A 359 -15.59 -27.31 1.57
CA PHE A 359 -16.08 -27.08 0.23
C PHE A 359 -15.04 -26.42 -0.68
N MET A 360 -14.38 -25.35 -0.20
CA MET A 360 -13.37 -24.62 -0.99
C MET A 360 -12.10 -25.44 -1.22
N GLU A 361 -11.78 -26.43 -0.37
CA GLU A 361 -10.68 -27.38 -0.58
C GLU A 361 -11.03 -28.46 -1.62
N GLU A 362 -12.27 -28.93 -1.63
CA GLU A 362 -12.74 -29.94 -2.57
C GLU A 362 -12.91 -29.35 -3.99
N GLU A 363 -13.44 -28.14 -4.09
CA GLU A 363 -13.80 -27.49 -5.37
C GLU A 363 -12.77 -26.46 -5.79
N GLN A 364 -11.64 -26.92 -6.36
CA GLN A 364 -10.49 -26.06 -6.69
C GLN A 364 -10.80 -24.95 -7.71
N GLU A 365 -11.78 -25.13 -8.59
CA GLU A 365 -12.22 -24.15 -9.60
C GLU A 365 -13.12 -23.05 -8.99
N VAL A 366 -13.60 -23.24 -7.76
CA VAL A 366 -14.42 -22.25 -7.07
C VAL A 366 -13.53 -21.20 -6.41
N VAL A 367 -13.73 -19.95 -6.79
CA VAL A 367 -12.97 -18.82 -6.27
C VAL A 367 -13.63 -18.14 -5.07
N ALA A 368 -14.96 -18.24 -5.00
CA ALA A 368 -15.75 -17.72 -3.88
C ALA A 368 -17.05 -18.48 -3.71
N MET A 369 -17.56 -18.55 -2.48
CA MET A 369 -18.90 -19.04 -2.19
C MET A 369 -19.57 -18.20 -1.10
N GLY A 370 -20.91 -18.19 -1.11
CA GLY A 370 -21.68 -17.48 -0.10
C GLY A 370 -23.18 -17.69 -0.25
N ALA A 371 -23.96 -17.18 0.69
CA ALA A 371 -25.41 -17.21 0.62
C ALA A 371 -25.94 -16.14 -0.36
N THR A 372 -27.14 -16.36 -0.86
CA THR A 372 -27.90 -15.38 -1.65
C THR A 372 -29.27 -15.13 -1.02
N LEU A 373 -29.73 -13.88 -1.07
CA LEU A 373 -31.05 -13.48 -0.62
C LEU A 373 -32.10 -13.53 -1.75
N ASP A 374 -31.66 -13.42 -3.00
CA ASP A 374 -32.53 -13.22 -4.17
C ASP A 374 -32.13 -14.03 -5.42
N ASP A 375 -31.35 -15.09 -5.26
CA ASP A 375 -30.81 -15.95 -6.32
C ASP A 375 -29.87 -15.22 -7.33
N LYS A 376 -29.49 -13.95 -7.08
CA LYS A 376 -28.67 -13.15 -8.00
C LYS A 376 -27.48 -12.46 -7.35
N ASN A 377 -27.63 -12.07 -6.10
CA ASN A 377 -26.62 -11.29 -5.41
C ASN A 377 -26.01 -12.07 -4.25
N LEU A 378 -24.70 -11.96 -4.07
CA LEU A 378 -24.02 -12.49 -2.88
C LEU A 378 -24.45 -11.71 -1.65
N PHE A 379 -24.79 -12.42 -0.59
CA PHE A 379 -24.94 -11.83 0.74
C PHE A 379 -23.57 -11.78 1.44
N LEU A 380 -22.92 -10.64 1.38
CA LEU A 380 -21.50 -10.48 1.74
C LEU A 380 -21.12 -10.97 3.13
N PRO A 381 -21.89 -10.73 4.23
CA PRO A 381 -21.54 -11.27 5.53
C PRO A 381 -21.44 -12.80 5.58
N SER A 382 -21.83 -13.51 4.52
CA SER A 382 -21.76 -14.96 4.42
C SER A 382 -20.64 -15.51 3.53
N VAL A 383 -19.88 -14.62 2.86
CA VAL A 383 -18.97 -14.99 1.78
C VAL A 383 -17.62 -15.46 2.29
N ILE A 384 -17.09 -16.50 1.68
CA ILE A 384 -15.68 -16.90 1.73
C ILE A 384 -15.07 -16.77 0.34
N ILE A 385 -13.84 -16.28 0.24
CA ILE A 385 -13.12 -16.04 -1.02
C ILE A 385 -11.68 -16.53 -0.89
N ARG A 386 -11.11 -17.10 -1.95
CA ARG A 386 -9.67 -17.36 -2.02
C ARG A 386 -8.90 -16.05 -1.89
N ARG A 387 -7.99 -15.95 -0.92
CA ARG A 387 -7.26 -14.69 -0.65
C ARG A 387 -6.48 -14.22 -1.88
N ASP A 388 -5.79 -15.10 -2.57
CA ASP A 388 -5.01 -14.78 -3.76
C ASP A 388 -5.90 -14.23 -4.89
N VAL A 389 -7.12 -14.77 -5.06
CA VAL A 389 -8.10 -14.26 -6.02
C VAL A 389 -8.58 -12.88 -5.62
N LEU A 390 -8.95 -12.68 -4.34
CA LEU A 390 -9.39 -11.37 -3.84
C LEU A 390 -8.30 -10.30 -4.05
N HIS A 391 -7.03 -10.65 -3.85
CA HIS A 391 -5.90 -9.78 -4.15
C HIS A 391 -5.77 -9.48 -5.66
N ARG A 392 -5.97 -10.47 -6.53
CA ARG A 392 -5.92 -10.26 -7.99
C ARG A 392 -7.04 -9.36 -8.49
N VAL A 393 -8.26 -9.54 -7.99
CA VAL A 393 -9.41 -8.70 -8.37
C VAL A 393 -9.45 -7.38 -7.62
N LYS A 394 -8.53 -7.14 -6.66
CA LYS A 394 -8.26 -5.86 -6.02
C LYS A 394 -9.37 -5.34 -5.10
N TYR A 395 -9.98 -6.22 -4.35
CA TYR A 395 -10.93 -5.90 -3.27
C TYR A 395 -12.19 -5.15 -3.74
N TYR A 396 -12.86 -4.43 -2.85
CA TYR A 396 -14.02 -3.58 -3.18
C TYR A 396 -13.60 -2.26 -3.80
N ASP A 397 -14.30 -1.81 -4.83
CA ASP A 397 -14.22 -0.42 -5.29
C ASP A 397 -15.15 0.45 -4.42
N GLU A 398 -14.57 1.13 -3.45
CA GLU A 398 -15.28 1.93 -2.47
C GLU A 398 -15.88 3.21 -3.06
N SER A 399 -15.39 3.65 -4.24
CA SER A 399 -15.84 4.89 -4.89
C SER A 399 -17.25 4.79 -5.45
N ILE A 400 -17.75 3.55 -5.65
CA ILE A 400 -19.06 3.28 -6.27
C ILE A 400 -20.15 2.91 -5.25
N GLY A 401 -19.85 3.02 -3.94
CA GLY A 401 -20.83 2.81 -2.86
C GLY A 401 -21.50 1.44 -2.93
N ASP A 402 -22.84 1.40 -2.88
CA ASP A 402 -23.62 0.14 -2.86
C ASP A 402 -23.44 -0.73 -4.11
N LEU A 403 -22.86 -0.21 -5.19
CA LEU A 403 -22.54 -1.01 -6.38
C LEU A 403 -21.27 -1.84 -6.21
N ALA A 404 -20.47 -1.60 -5.16
CA ALA A 404 -19.20 -2.27 -4.92
C ALA A 404 -19.36 -3.80 -4.75
N GLU A 405 -20.47 -4.25 -4.23
CA GLU A 405 -20.80 -5.68 -4.07
C GLU A 405 -20.96 -6.37 -5.42
N ASN A 406 -21.75 -5.80 -6.30
CA ASN A 406 -22.00 -6.34 -7.63
C ASN A 406 -20.73 -6.25 -8.51
N ASP A 407 -19.98 -5.17 -8.40
CA ASP A 407 -18.73 -5.00 -9.11
C ASP A 407 -17.71 -6.07 -8.71
N LEU A 408 -17.53 -6.31 -7.40
CA LEU A 408 -16.64 -7.36 -6.92
C LEU A 408 -17.08 -8.74 -7.44
N LEU A 409 -18.38 -9.05 -7.38
CA LEU A 409 -18.93 -10.31 -7.91
C LEU A 409 -18.61 -10.47 -9.39
N CYS A 410 -18.78 -9.42 -10.20
CA CYS A 410 -18.46 -9.47 -11.64
C CYS A 410 -16.98 -9.75 -11.89
N ARG A 411 -16.07 -9.19 -11.07
CA ARG A 411 -14.63 -9.43 -11.20
C ARG A 411 -14.24 -10.83 -10.71
N LEU A 412 -14.85 -11.34 -9.65
CA LEU A 412 -14.64 -12.73 -9.18
C LEU A 412 -15.07 -13.76 -10.23
N LEU A 413 -16.21 -13.53 -10.92
CA LEU A 413 -16.70 -14.40 -11.99
C LEU A 413 -15.76 -14.46 -13.22
N GLN A 414 -14.88 -13.49 -13.39
CA GLN A 414 -13.85 -13.52 -14.44
C GLN A 414 -12.63 -14.38 -14.05
N GLU A 415 -12.44 -14.63 -12.75
CA GLU A 415 -11.31 -15.41 -12.21
C GLU A 415 -11.66 -16.90 -12.04
N GLY A 416 -12.95 -17.24 -11.90
CA GLY A 416 -13.41 -18.62 -11.72
C GLY A 416 -14.88 -18.73 -11.31
N SER A 417 -15.27 -19.90 -10.85
CA SER A 417 -16.65 -20.16 -10.45
C SER A 417 -16.98 -19.52 -9.11
N VAL A 418 -18.16 -18.90 -9.02
CA VAL A 418 -18.75 -18.40 -7.76
C VAL A 418 -20.00 -19.20 -7.45
N VAL A 419 -20.05 -19.79 -6.25
CA VAL A 419 -21.16 -20.66 -5.85
C VAL A 419 -22.09 -19.94 -4.87
N LEU A 420 -23.38 -19.93 -5.18
CA LEU A 420 -24.44 -19.33 -4.37
C LEU A 420 -25.27 -20.41 -3.69
N PHE A 421 -25.43 -20.32 -2.37
CA PHE A 421 -26.26 -21.23 -1.59
C PHE A 421 -27.51 -20.52 -1.08
N LYS A 422 -28.60 -21.28 -0.97
CA LYS A 422 -29.87 -20.76 -0.35
C LYS A 422 -29.84 -20.80 1.17
N ASN A 423 -28.96 -21.60 1.76
CA ASN A 423 -28.82 -21.68 3.20
C ASN A 423 -27.97 -20.51 3.72
N MET A 424 -28.51 -19.77 4.66
CA MET A 424 -27.79 -18.66 5.27
C MET A 424 -26.88 -19.16 6.40
N PHE A 425 -25.56 -19.06 6.20
CA PHE A 425 -24.56 -19.31 7.24
C PHE A 425 -24.55 -18.24 8.33
N VAL A 426 -25.26 -17.13 8.12
CA VAL A 426 -25.34 -15.98 9.03
C VAL A 426 -26.77 -15.50 9.14
N SER A 427 -27.15 -15.03 10.32
CA SER A 427 -28.45 -14.41 10.59
C SER A 427 -28.26 -13.04 11.24
N LYS A 428 -29.21 -12.14 11.02
CA LYS A 428 -29.17 -10.81 11.63
C LYS A 428 -29.35 -10.92 13.14
N THR A 429 -28.60 -10.14 13.91
CA THR A 429 -28.83 -9.97 15.36
C THR A 429 -30.18 -9.25 15.56
N GLU A 430 -30.99 -9.69 16.52
CA GLU A 430 -32.26 -9.04 16.89
C GLU A 430 -32.04 -7.69 17.55
#